data_0573648792ed83afed10911d4eb84a3a
#
_entry.id   0573648792ed83afed10911d4eb84a3a
#
_cell.length_a   1.000
_cell.length_b   1.000
_cell.length_c   1.000
_cell.angle_alpha   90.00
_cell.angle_beta   90.00
_cell.angle_gamma   90.00
#
_symmetry.space_group_name_H-M   'P 1'
#
loop_
_entity.id
_entity.type
_entity.pdbx_description
1 polymer ?
#
loop_
_entity_poly.entity_id
_entity_poly.type
_entity_poly.pdbx_seq_one_letter_code
_entity_poly.pdbx_strand_id
1 'polypeptide(L)'
;LYNFEEKESLFVSRKICFVAMGFGKKMDYRNSKEVDLDIIYKKVIKNLFDSLTEYELIRADEISGSEIIDVSMYSLLLKADLVIADITTMNENAIYELGIRHALKPFSTIIMMQESEKIPFDLNHCRILTYKDFGEVLDDEEAEKIKTNLHSFIKASEEQNIDSPLYTYLPNIVPPNISDRELDELLDTAKTKEETISNLVGK
;
A
#
# COMPACT_ATOMS: atom_id res chain seq x y z
N LEU A 1 -33.51 -16.47 -37.85
CA LEU A 1 -32.11 -16.03 -37.80
C LEU A 1 -32.00 -14.95 -36.70
N TYR A 2 -31.77 -15.39 -35.48
CA TYR A 2 -31.46 -14.48 -34.38
C TYR A 2 -29.94 -14.35 -34.30
N ASN A 3 -29.44 -13.16 -34.59
CA ASN A 3 -28.06 -12.77 -34.32
C ASN A 3 -27.90 -12.59 -32.81
N PHE A 4 -27.26 -13.55 -32.17
CA PHE A 4 -26.63 -13.34 -30.87
C PHE A 4 -25.31 -12.62 -31.11
N GLU A 5 -25.32 -11.29 -31.08
CA GLU A 5 -24.10 -10.53 -30.82
C GLU A 5 -23.79 -10.71 -29.33
N GLU A 6 -22.81 -11.54 -29.08
CA GLU A 6 -22.17 -11.67 -27.77
C GLU A 6 -21.59 -10.29 -27.39
N LYS A 7 -22.27 -9.61 -26.48
CA LYS A 7 -21.65 -8.57 -25.68
C LYS A 7 -20.65 -9.25 -24.75
N GLU A 8 -19.44 -9.48 -25.26
CA GLU A 8 -18.28 -9.57 -24.39
C GLU A 8 -18.14 -8.22 -23.67
N SER A 9 -18.73 -8.11 -22.48
CA SER A 9 -18.36 -7.05 -21.56
C SER A 9 -16.90 -7.31 -21.19
N LEU A 10 -15.99 -6.55 -21.77
CA LEU A 10 -14.61 -6.48 -21.29
C LEU A 10 -14.67 -6.01 -19.83
N PHE A 11 -14.72 -6.97 -18.92
CA PHE A 11 -14.37 -6.73 -17.53
C PHE A 11 -12.86 -6.45 -17.49
N VAL A 12 -12.48 -5.23 -17.73
CA VAL A 12 -11.12 -4.78 -17.41
C VAL A 12 -11.03 -4.85 -15.89
N SER A 13 -10.30 -5.84 -15.38
CA SER A 13 -10.01 -5.91 -13.95
C SER A 13 -9.30 -4.63 -13.55
N ARG A 14 -9.81 -3.94 -12.54
CA ARG A 14 -9.16 -2.73 -12.02
C ARG A 14 -7.80 -3.10 -11.44
N LYS A 15 -6.83 -2.20 -11.60
CA LYS A 15 -5.54 -2.29 -10.92
C LYS A 15 -5.75 -2.16 -9.41
N ILE A 16 -4.99 -2.87 -8.61
CA ILE A 16 -5.06 -2.78 -7.14
C ILE A 16 -4.01 -1.78 -6.66
N CYS A 17 -4.46 -0.79 -5.86
CA CYS A 17 -3.59 0.04 -5.06
C CYS A 17 -3.75 -0.32 -3.57
N PHE A 18 -2.71 -0.85 -2.96
CA PHE A 18 -2.68 -1.15 -1.54
C PHE A 18 -2.04 -0.02 -0.75
N VAL A 19 -2.67 0.39 0.37
CA VAL A 19 -2.18 1.45 1.24
C VAL A 19 -1.68 0.87 2.56
N ALA A 20 -0.36 0.89 2.72
CA ALA A 20 0.36 0.50 3.92
C ALA A 20 0.57 1.74 4.81
N MET A 21 -0.23 1.91 5.85
CA MET A 21 -0.14 3.06 6.76
C MET A 21 -0.76 2.77 8.13
N GLY A 22 -0.41 3.56 9.11
CA GLY A 22 -1.19 3.61 10.35
C GLY A 22 -2.59 4.16 10.10
N PHE A 23 -3.53 3.86 10.97
CA PHE A 23 -4.90 4.38 10.93
C PHE A 23 -5.31 4.99 12.26
N GLY A 24 -6.26 5.93 12.21
CA GLY A 24 -6.70 6.70 13.35
C GLY A 24 -5.59 7.59 13.92
N LYS A 25 -5.75 7.95 15.18
CA LYS A 25 -4.78 8.79 15.90
C LYS A 25 -3.62 7.96 16.41
N LYS A 26 -2.40 8.41 16.13
CA LYS A 26 -1.14 7.78 16.56
C LYS A 26 -0.24 8.81 17.23
N MET A 27 0.44 8.37 18.29
CA MET A 27 1.46 9.19 18.93
C MET A 27 2.74 9.15 18.11
N ASP A 28 3.17 10.32 17.66
CA ASP A 28 4.53 10.50 17.19
C ASP A 28 5.45 10.73 18.40
N TYR A 29 6.13 9.70 18.82
CA TYR A 29 6.98 9.73 20.01
C TYR A 29 8.22 10.62 19.85
N ARG A 30 8.62 10.96 18.62
CA ARG A 30 9.78 11.82 18.37
C ARG A 30 9.44 13.28 18.63
N ASN A 31 8.27 13.69 18.21
CA ASN A 31 7.80 15.07 18.33
C ASN A 31 6.83 15.25 19.50
N SER A 32 6.53 14.16 20.25
CA SER A 32 5.56 14.14 21.36
C SER A 32 4.20 14.72 20.97
N LYS A 33 3.74 14.37 19.76
CA LYS A 33 2.53 14.90 19.13
C LYS A 33 1.62 13.77 18.69
N GLU A 34 0.32 13.94 18.89
CA GLU A 34 -0.67 13.06 18.31
C GLU A 34 -0.96 13.48 16.86
N VAL A 35 -0.96 12.53 15.94
CA VAL A 35 -1.25 12.73 14.52
C VAL A 35 -2.43 11.85 14.11
N ASP A 36 -3.44 12.47 13.50
CA ASP A 36 -4.56 11.73 12.92
C ASP A 36 -4.26 11.36 11.45
N LEU A 37 -3.85 10.10 11.26
CA LEU A 37 -3.47 9.58 9.95
C LEU A 37 -4.68 9.40 9.01
N ASP A 38 -5.89 9.34 9.54
CA ASP A 38 -7.10 9.25 8.72
C ASP A 38 -7.38 10.53 7.94
N ILE A 39 -6.85 11.67 8.36
CA ILE A 39 -7.01 12.94 7.65
C ILE A 39 -6.32 12.86 6.28
N ILE A 40 -5.04 12.47 6.24
CA ILE A 40 -4.30 12.34 4.99
C ILE A 40 -4.89 11.24 4.10
N TYR A 41 -5.30 10.11 4.69
CA TYR A 41 -5.96 9.06 3.95
C TYR A 41 -7.23 9.53 3.27
N LYS A 42 -8.17 10.11 4.02
CA LYS A 42 -9.51 10.49 3.51
C LYS A 42 -9.45 11.70 2.58
N LYS A 43 -8.72 12.76 2.97
CA LYS A 43 -8.70 14.02 2.19
C LYS A 43 -7.80 13.96 0.97
N VAL A 44 -6.75 13.15 0.99
CA VAL A 44 -5.76 13.09 -0.10
C VAL A 44 -5.85 11.76 -0.85
N ILE A 45 -5.48 10.65 -0.19
CA ILE A 45 -5.32 9.38 -0.90
C ILE A 45 -6.66 8.91 -1.45
N LYS A 46 -7.65 8.67 -0.59
CA LYS A 46 -8.97 8.17 -1.01
C LYS A 46 -9.67 9.12 -1.99
N ASN A 47 -9.65 10.41 -1.69
CA ASN A 47 -10.25 11.42 -2.56
C ASN A 47 -9.63 11.46 -3.97
N LEU A 48 -8.30 11.27 -4.07
CA LEU A 48 -7.64 11.14 -5.38
C LEU A 48 -8.09 9.88 -6.11
N PHE A 49 -8.09 8.73 -5.42
CA PHE A 49 -8.46 7.44 -6.01
C PHE A 49 -9.95 7.34 -6.37
N ASP A 50 -10.84 8.12 -5.74
CA ASP A 50 -12.23 8.22 -6.18
C ASP A 50 -12.35 8.74 -7.62
N SER A 51 -11.34 9.47 -8.12
CA SER A 51 -11.25 9.94 -9.50
C SER A 51 -10.48 9.01 -10.44
N LEU A 52 -9.67 8.10 -9.91
CA LEU A 52 -8.86 7.14 -10.66
C LEU A 52 -9.60 5.81 -10.79
N THR A 53 -10.61 5.77 -11.68
CA THR A 53 -11.55 4.65 -11.81
C THR A 53 -10.92 3.33 -12.25
N GLU A 54 -9.71 3.39 -12.80
CA GLU A 54 -8.91 2.22 -13.17
C GLU A 54 -8.28 1.50 -11.98
N TYR A 55 -8.29 2.12 -10.78
CA TYR A 55 -7.78 1.52 -9.56
C TYR A 55 -8.90 1.11 -8.60
N GLU A 56 -8.64 0.04 -7.87
CA GLU A 56 -9.32 -0.32 -6.64
C GLU A 56 -8.37 -0.03 -5.48
N LEU A 57 -8.78 0.87 -4.58
CA LEU A 57 -8.00 1.26 -3.42
C LEU A 57 -8.35 0.36 -2.24
N ILE A 58 -7.34 -0.22 -1.60
CA ILE A 58 -7.49 -1.10 -0.44
C ILE A 58 -6.55 -0.62 0.66
N ARG A 59 -7.07 -0.32 1.85
CA ARG A 59 -6.27 -0.12 3.07
C ARG A 59 -6.48 -1.30 4.02
N ALA A 60 -5.47 -1.68 4.76
CA ALA A 60 -5.47 -2.90 5.56
C ALA A 60 -6.64 -3.01 6.55
N ASP A 61 -7.03 -1.90 7.20
CA ASP A 61 -8.14 -1.86 8.15
C ASP A 61 -9.54 -1.87 7.49
N GLU A 62 -9.63 -1.63 6.18
CA GLU A 62 -10.88 -1.71 5.41
C GLU A 62 -11.18 -3.14 4.92
N ILE A 63 -10.24 -4.07 5.09
CA ILE A 63 -10.44 -5.48 4.75
C ILE A 63 -11.33 -6.12 5.83
N SER A 64 -12.61 -6.32 5.50
CA SER A 64 -13.57 -6.94 6.41
C SER A 64 -13.44 -8.46 6.42
N GLY A 65 -13.01 -9.02 7.54
CA GLY A 65 -12.96 -10.48 7.75
C GLY A 65 -11.83 -10.83 8.71
N SER A 66 -12.14 -11.08 9.96
CA SER A 66 -11.25 -11.02 11.10
C SER A 66 -10.28 -12.18 11.29
N GLU A 67 -10.13 -13.12 10.35
CA GLU A 67 -9.32 -14.32 10.61
C GLU A 67 -8.10 -14.50 9.69
N ILE A 68 -7.90 -13.64 8.66
CA ILE A 68 -6.82 -13.83 7.68
C ILE A 68 -6.21 -12.50 7.23
N ILE A 69 -6.12 -11.53 8.12
CA ILE A 69 -5.54 -10.20 7.79
C ILE A 69 -4.10 -10.38 7.27
N ASP A 70 -3.30 -11.19 7.92
CA ASP A 70 -1.87 -11.36 7.57
C ASP A 70 -1.68 -11.97 6.18
N VAL A 71 -2.43 -13.01 5.86
CA VAL A 71 -2.30 -13.68 4.56
C VAL A 71 -2.77 -12.78 3.41
N SER A 72 -3.87 -12.07 3.63
CA SER A 72 -4.39 -11.09 2.64
C SER A 72 -3.41 -9.92 2.46
N MET A 73 -2.80 -9.43 3.52
CA MET A 73 -1.79 -8.37 3.48
C MET A 73 -0.57 -8.78 2.66
N TYR A 74 0.04 -9.95 2.92
CA TYR A 74 1.19 -10.42 2.14
C TYR A 74 0.86 -10.61 0.66
N SER A 75 -0.34 -11.10 0.36
CA SER A 75 -0.83 -11.24 -1.01
C SER A 75 -0.95 -9.88 -1.70
N LEU A 76 -1.49 -8.88 -1.01
CA LEU A 76 -1.59 -7.52 -1.53
C LEU A 76 -0.22 -6.89 -1.73
N LEU A 77 0.72 -7.06 -0.79
CA LEU A 77 2.10 -6.59 -0.96
C LEU A 77 2.80 -7.23 -2.17
N LEU A 78 2.48 -8.48 -2.49
CA LEU A 78 3.02 -9.17 -3.67
C LEU A 78 2.29 -8.78 -4.96
N LYS A 79 0.95 -8.72 -4.95
CA LYS A 79 0.13 -8.65 -6.17
C LYS A 79 -0.33 -7.24 -6.54
N ALA A 80 -0.44 -6.31 -5.59
CA ALA A 80 -0.89 -4.96 -5.89
C ALA A 80 -0.03 -4.32 -6.98
N ASP A 81 -0.72 -3.69 -7.94
CA ASP A 81 -0.08 -2.95 -9.05
C ASP A 81 0.65 -1.71 -8.54
N LEU A 82 0.17 -1.14 -7.44
CA LEU A 82 0.75 0.01 -6.76
C LEU A 82 0.64 -0.18 -5.25
N VAL A 83 1.70 0.17 -4.52
CA VAL A 83 1.66 0.29 -3.06
C VAL A 83 2.00 1.72 -2.66
N ILE A 84 1.17 2.31 -1.80
CA ILE A 84 1.46 3.59 -1.14
C ILE A 84 1.76 3.29 0.32
N ALA A 85 2.98 3.60 0.76
CA ALA A 85 3.40 3.44 2.15
C ALA A 85 3.56 4.79 2.82
N ASP A 86 2.62 5.19 3.69
CA ASP A 86 2.78 6.38 4.52
C ASP A 86 3.44 6.00 5.85
N ILE A 87 4.70 6.41 5.98
CA ILE A 87 5.54 6.11 7.15
C ILE A 87 5.55 7.22 8.20
N THR A 88 4.65 8.18 8.11
CA THR A 88 4.46 9.23 9.13
C THR A 88 4.26 8.58 10.50
N THR A 89 4.76 9.21 11.55
CA THR A 89 4.85 8.67 12.93
C THR A 89 5.75 7.45 13.08
N MET A 90 6.46 7.04 12.04
CA MET A 90 7.28 5.83 12.00
C MET A 90 6.50 4.59 12.45
N ASN A 91 5.28 4.46 11.93
CA ASN A 91 4.44 3.30 12.22
C ASN A 91 5.20 2.01 11.86
N GLU A 92 5.40 1.17 12.87
CA GLU A 92 6.20 -0.05 12.75
C GLU A 92 5.65 -1.03 11.71
N ASN A 93 4.31 -1.15 11.62
CA ASN A 93 3.68 -2.04 10.63
C ASN A 93 3.86 -1.50 9.21
N ALA A 94 3.65 -0.21 8.99
CA ALA A 94 3.85 0.40 7.68
C ALA A 94 5.31 0.29 7.20
N ILE A 95 6.27 0.44 8.11
CA ILE A 95 7.71 0.26 7.79
C ILE A 95 8.01 -1.22 7.48
N TYR A 96 7.44 -2.16 8.24
CA TYR A 96 7.60 -3.59 8.00
C TYR A 96 7.01 -4.00 6.65
N GLU A 97 5.78 -3.55 6.36
CA GLU A 97 5.10 -3.79 5.08
C GLU A 97 5.86 -3.20 3.90
N LEU A 98 6.39 -1.97 4.04
CA LEU A 98 7.26 -1.34 3.05
C LEU A 98 8.52 -2.18 2.78
N GLY A 99 9.17 -2.68 3.83
CA GLY A 99 10.36 -3.53 3.70
C GLY A 99 10.04 -4.82 2.95
N ILE A 100 8.91 -5.46 3.24
CA ILE A 100 8.44 -6.66 2.53
C ILE A 100 8.13 -6.31 1.07
N ARG A 101 7.41 -5.21 0.82
CA ARG A 101 7.10 -4.77 -0.56
C ARG A 101 8.38 -4.56 -1.37
N HIS A 102 9.37 -3.88 -0.81
CA HIS A 102 10.67 -3.68 -1.46
C HIS A 102 11.41 -4.99 -1.76
N ALA A 103 11.20 -6.03 -0.95
CA ALA A 103 11.77 -7.36 -1.21
C ALA A 103 11.01 -8.14 -2.29
N LEU A 104 9.70 -7.93 -2.41
CA LEU A 104 8.84 -8.64 -3.33
C LEU A 104 8.77 -8.02 -4.73
N LYS A 105 8.89 -6.69 -4.83
CA LYS A 105 8.71 -5.95 -6.09
C LYS A 105 9.81 -4.92 -6.30
N PRO A 106 10.35 -4.82 -7.52
CA PRO A 106 11.37 -3.84 -7.87
C PRO A 106 10.84 -2.43 -8.10
N PHE A 107 9.53 -2.25 -8.32
CA PHE A 107 8.92 -0.99 -8.73
C PHE A 107 7.47 -0.85 -8.25
N SER A 108 6.87 0.29 -8.53
CA SER A 108 5.47 0.66 -8.20
C SER A 108 5.22 0.73 -6.69
N THR A 109 6.16 1.39 -5.97
CA THR A 109 6.04 1.70 -4.54
C THR A 109 6.24 3.18 -4.31
N ILE A 110 5.26 3.86 -3.73
CA ILE A 110 5.32 5.27 -3.36
C ILE A 110 5.44 5.36 -1.84
N ILE A 111 6.49 6.03 -1.38
CA ILE A 111 6.65 6.32 0.04
C ILE A 111 6.15 7.74 0.30
N MET A 112 5.29 7.90 1.31
CA MET A 112 4.81 9.20 1.79
C MET A 112 5.27 9.44 3.23
N MET A 113 5.50 10.71 3.59
CA MET A 113 5.91 11.07 4.95
C MET A 113 5.74 12.57 5.20
N GLN A 114 5.39 12.96 6.43
CA GLN A 114 5.45 14.37 6.85
C GLN A 114 6.89 14.91 6.84
N GLU A 115 7.08 16.15 6.39
CA GLU A 115 8.40 16.81 6.30
C GLU A 115 9.08 16.97 7.67
N SER A 116 8.32 17.06 8.75
CA SER A 116 8.82 17.15 10.12
C SER A 116 9.54 15.87 10.60
N GLU A 117 9.36 14.78 9.88
CA GLU A 117 9.93 13.49 10.23
C GLU A 117 11.35 13.35 9.69
N LYS A 118 12.21 12.72 10.49
CA LYS A 118 13.55 12.36 10.02
C LYS A 118 13.45 11.08 9.17
N ILE A 119 13.87 11.18 7.92
CA ILE A 119 13.95 10.03 7.03
C ILE A 119 14.84 8.93 7.66
N PRO A 120 14.36 7.68 7.77
CA PRO A 120 15.21 6.56 8.17
C PRO A 120 16.45 6.44 7.26
N PHE A 121 17.58 6.10 7.87
CA PHE A 121 18.86 6.04 7.15
C PHE A 121 18.78 5.17 5.89
N ASP A 122 18.16 4.01 6.00
CA ASP A 122 18.06 3.04 4.89
C ASP A 122 17.06 3.47 3.79
N LEU A 123 16.25 4.50 4.05
CA LEU A 123 15.33 5.07 3.06
C LEU A 123 15.82 6.40 2.44
N ASN A 124 16.98 6.90 2.84
CA ASN A 124 17.55 8.15 2.31
C ASN A 124 17.79 8.13 0.79
N HIS A 125 17.86 6.96 0.21
CA HIS A 125 18.08 6.76 -1.23
C HIS A 125 16.78 6.60 -2.02
N CYS A 126 15.63 6.47 -1.31
CA CYS A 126 14.33 6.34 -1.94
C CYS A 126 13.77 7.71 -2.31
N ARG A 127 12.96 7.73 -3.37
CA ARG A 127 12.14 8.89 -3.69
C ARG A 127 10.94 8.92 -2.77
N ILE A 128 10.88 9.90 -1.86
CA ILE A 128 9.81 10.05 -0.88
C ILE A 128 8.98 11.28 -1.23
N LEU A 129 7.66 11.13 -1.27
CA LEU A 129 6.72 12.24 -1.35
C LEU A 129 6.54 12.79 0.06
N THR A 130 7.14 13.95 0.32
CA THR A 130 6.96 14.63 1.59
C THR A 130 5.80 15.62 1.53
N TYR A 131 5.11 15.79 2.64
CA TYR A 131 4.05 16.77 2.81
C TYR A 131 4.15 17.47 4.17
N LYS A 132 3.69 18.72 4.22
CA LYS A 132 3.80 19.53 5.45
C LYS A 132 2.98 18.96 6.58
N ASP A 133 3.45 19.20 7.80
CA ASP A 133 2.65 19.01 9.01
C ASP A 133 1.47 19.99 8.99
N PHE A 134 0.26 19.47 8.92
CA PHE A 134 -0.99 20.25 8.88
C PHE A 134 -1.69 20.35 10.27
N GLY A 135 -1.05 19.81 11.33
CA GLY A 135 -1.65 19.82 12.66
C GLY A 135 -2.92 18.97 12.75
N GLU A 136 -3.98 19.55 13.30
CA GLU A 136 -5.28 18.88 13.44
C GLU A 136 -6.19 19.07 12.20
N VAL A 137 -5.88 20.03 11.34
CA VAL A 137 -6.74 20.38 10.19
C VAL A 137 -5.92 20.53 8.93
N LEU A 138 -6.16 19.66 7.98
CA LEU A 138 -5.65 19.82 6.62
C LEU A 138 -6.63 20.67 5.82
N ASP A 139 -6.20 21.87 5.42
CA ASP A 139 -7.02 22.73 4.55
C ASP A 139 -7.09 22.19 3.11
N ASP A 140 -8.06 22.69 2.37
CA ASP A 140 -8.35 22.14 1.04
C ASP A 140 -7.26 22.52 0.01
N GLU A 141 -6.61 23.67 0.15
CA GLU A 141 -5.52 24.10 -0.73
C GLU A 141 -4.31 23.19 -0.60
N GLU A 142 -3.87 22.91 0.64
CA GLU A 142 -2.75 22.00 0.90
C GLU A 142 -3.12 20.55 0.50
N ALA A 143 -4.37 20.12 0.74
CA ALA A 143 -4.85 18.81 0.30
C ALA A 143 -4.76 18.65 -1.23
N GLU A 144 -5.18 19.66 -1.99
CA GLU A 144 -5.11 19.63 -3.48
C GLU A 144 -3.65 19.59 -3.95
N LYS A 145 -2.76 20.30 -3.28
CA LYS A 145 -1.34 20.29 -3.62
C LYS A 145 -0.70 18.92 -3.38
N ILE A 146 -1.02 18.30 -2.24
CA ILE A 146 -0.52 16.95 -1.94
C ILE A 146 -1.11 15.95 -2.96
N LYS A 147 -2.39 16.04 -3.30
CA LYS A 147 -3.02 15.19 -4.33
C LYS A 147 -2.35 15.34 -5.70
N THR A 148 -2.05 16.56 -6.11
CA THR A 148 -1.36 16.83 -7.38
C THR A 148 0.02 16.17 -7.40
N ASN A 149 0.76 16.28 -6.31
CA ASN A 149 2.06 15.64 -6.19
C ASN A 149 1.94 14.13 -6.19
N LEU A 150 1.00 13.55 -5.42
CA LEU A 150 0.75 12.11 -5.39
C LEU A 150 0.37 11.58 -6.77
N HIS A 151 -0.49 12.27 -7.49
CA HIS A 151 -0.86 11.92 -8.87
C HIS A 151 0.36 11.88 -9.80
N SER A 152 1.30 12.83 -9.64
CA SER A 152 2.55 12.83 -10.40
C SER A 152 3.44 11.63 -10.08
N PHE A 153 3.47 11.20 -8.81
CA PHE A 153 4.19 9.99 -8.39
C PHE A 153 3.54 8.72 -8.94
N ILE A 154 2.20 8.65 -8.94
CA ILE A 154 1.46 7.52 -9.53
C ILE A 154 1.79 7.39 -11.02
N LYS A 155 1.72 8.49 -11.78
CA LYS A 155 2.09 8.48 -13.20
C LYS A 155 3.54 8.06 -13.44
N ALA A 156 4.47 8.53 -12.61
CA ALA A 156 5.87 8.15 -12.73
C ALA A 156 6.10 6.66 -12.40
N SER A 157 5.30 6.07 -11.52
CA SER A 157 5.39 4.65 -11.17
C SER A 157 4.97 3.71 -12.32
N GLU A 158 4.17 4.21 -13.25
CA GLU A 158 3.74 3.45 -14.46
C GLU A 158 4.91 3.17 -15.41
N GLU A 159 5.99 3.95 -15.35
CA GLU A 159 7.22 3.70 -16.12
C GLU A 159 8.01 2.48 -15.61
N GLN A 160 7.61 1.90 -14.48
CA GLN A 160 8.25 0.74 -13.85
C GLN A 160 9.77 0.91 -13.61
N ASN A 161 10.18 2.13 -13.33
CA ASN A 161 11.54 2.40 -12.87
C ASN A 161 11.77 1.76 -11.51
N ILE A 162 12.96 1.18 -11.28
CA ILE A 162 13.31 0.56 -10.01
C ILE A 162 13.23 1.61 -8.90
N ASP A 163 12.37 1.37 -7.91
CA ASP A 163 12.18 2.20 -6.72
C ASP A 163 12.58 1.48 -5.41
N SER A 164 12.78 0.16 -5.49
CA SER A 164 13.25 -0.64 -4.37
C SER A 164 14.76 -0.55 -4.19
N PRO A 165 15.27 -0.20 -2.98
CA PRO A 165 16.69 -0.23 -2.68
C PRO A 165 17.32 -1.61 -2.89
N LEU A 166 16.59 -2.68 -2.57
CA LEU A 166 17.08 -4.04 -2.73
C LEU A 166 17.52 -4.33 -4.17
N TYR A 167 16.65 -4.03 -5.13
CA TYR A 167 16.92 -4.28 -6.55
C TYR A 167 17.87 -3.26 -7.16
N THR A 168 17.98 -2.07 -6.57
CA THR A 168 18.96 -1.06 -6.97
C THR A 168 20.37 -1.52 -6.63
N TYR A 169 20.58 -2.04 -5.40
CA TYR A 169 21.92 -2.45 -4.94
C TYR A 169 22.26 -3.90 -5.27
N LEU A 170 21.28 -4.74 -5.48
CA LEU A 170 21.44 -6.16 -5.81
C LEU A 170 20.71 -6.49 -7.14
N PRO A 171 21.19 -5.97 -8.28
CA PRO A 171 20.46 -6.03 -9.55
C PRO A 171 20.29 -7.45 -10.12
N ASN A 172 21.00 -8.44 -9.57
CA ASN A 172 20.89 -9.83 -9.99
C ASN A 172 19.82 -10.64 -9.22
N ILE A 173 19.18 -10.03 -8.21
CA ILE A 173 18.06 -10.68 -7.54
C ILE A 173 16.86 -10.70 -8.47
N VAL A 174 16.25 -11.87 -8.60
CA VAL A 174 15.03 -12.06 -9.37
C VAL A 174 13.85 -11.91 -8.42
N PRO A 175 12.88 -11.01 -8.72
CA PRO A 175 11.68 -10.91 -7.91
C PRO A 175 10.87 -12.21 -7.95
N PRO A 176 10.16 -12.56 -6.86
CA PRO A 176 9.31 -13.74 -6.86
C PRO A 176 8.23 -13.61 -7.93
N ASN A 177 8.09 -14.68 -8.72
CA ASN A 177 7.06 -14.81 -9.72
C ASN A 177 6.13 -15.97 -9.33
N ILE A 178 5.05 -15.63 -8.64
CA ILE A 178 4.05 -16.59 -8.16
C ILE A 178 2.79 -16.36 -8.99
N SER A 179 2.31 -17.41 -9.66
CA SER A 179 1.03 -17.36 -10.39
C SER A 179 -0.15 -17.19 -9.45
N ASP A 180 -1.28 -16.69 -9.95
CA ASP A 180 -2.47 -16.51 -9.12
C ASP A 180 -2.94 -17.82 -8.51
N ARG A 181 -2.89 -18.92 -9.28
CA ARG A 181 -3.23 -20.25 -8.78
C ARG A 181 -2.30 -20.71 -7.65
N GLU A 182 -0.98 -20.55 -7.81
CA GLU A 182 -0.03 -20.91 -6.74
C GLU A 182 -0.24 -20.08 -5.50
N LEU A 183 -0.57 -18.80 -5.66
CA LEU A 183 -0.88 -17.92 -4.54
C LEU A 183 -2.15 -18.40 -3.82
N ASP A 184 -3.22 -18.70 -4.54
CA ASP A 184 -4.47 -19.20 -3.97
C ASP A 184 -4.22 -20.52 -3.19
N GLU A 185 -3.45 -21.45 -3.75
CA GLU A 185 -3.06 -22.70 -3.09
C GLU A 185 -2.26 -22.45 -1.79
N LEU A 186 -1.35 -21.46 -1.80
CA LEU A 186 -0.59 -21.05 -0.61
C LEU A 186 -1.51 -20.41 0.45
N LEU A 187 -2.43 -19.55 0.03
CA LEU A 187 -3.40 -18.90 0.91
C LEU A 187 -4.31 -19.93 1.59
N ASP A 188 -4.85 -20.88 0.86
CA ASP A 188 -5.68 -21.94 1.42
C ASP A 188 -4.91 -22.85 2.38
N THR A 189 -3.63 -23.12 2.07
CA THR A 189 -2.75 -23.88 2.96
C THR A 189 -2.48 -23.13 4.27
N ALA A 190 -2.27 -21.81 4.18
CA ALA A 190 -2.04 -20.97 5.35
C ALA A 190 -3.29 -20.92 6.26
N LYS A 191 -4.49 -20.72 5.67
CA LYS A 191 -5.77 -20.75 6.38
C LYS A 191 -5.95 -22.04 7.18
N THR A 192 -5.72 -23.17 6.53
CA THR A 192 -5.85 -24.49 7.17
C THR A 192 -4.89 -24.65 8.34
N LYS A 193 -3.66 -24.11 8.24
CA LYS A 193 -2.67 -24.14 9.33
C LYS A 193 -3.09 -23.27 10.52
N GLU A 194 -3.59 -22.06 10.27
CA GLU A 194 -4.07 -21.14 11.30
C GLU A 194 -5.26 -21.71 12.05
N GLU A 195 -6.26 -22.27 11.35
CA GLU A 195 -7.39 -22.97 11.98
C GLU A 195 -6.91 -24.14 12.85
N THR A 196 -5.92 -24.89 12.39
CA THR A 196 -5.34 -26.00 13.16
C THR A 196 -4.66 -25.50 14.43
N ILE A 197 -3.86 -24.42 14.34
CA ILE A 197 -3.17 -23.82 15.49
C ILE A 197 -4.19 -23.24 16.49
N SER A 198 -5.19 -22.51 16.02
CA SER A 198 -6.25 -21.93 16.85
C SER A 198 -7.01 -23.00 17.61
N ASN A 199 -7.34 -24.12 16.97
CA ASN A 199 -7.98 -25.28 17.61
C ASN A 199 -7.11 -25.99 18.64
N LEU A 200 -5.78 -25.90 18.53
CA LEU A 200 -4.84 -26.50 19.49
C LEU A 200 -4.57 -25.58 20.69
N VAL A 201 -4.56 -24.28 20.50
CA VAL A 201 -4.30 -23.28 21.57
C VAL A 201 -5.56 -22.92 22.34
N GLY A 202 -6.75 -23.06 21.74
CA GLY A 202 -8.04 -22.82 22.38
C GLY A 202 -8.57 -23.96 23.26
N LYS A 203 -7.78 -24.99 23.52
CA LYS A 203 -7.98 -26.05 24.50
C LYS A 203 -7.03 -25.89 25.66
#